data_6fe002e276c364ad592b96fda325fa5d
#
_entry.id   6fe002e276c364ad592b96fda325fa5d
#
_cell.length_a   1.000
_cell.length_b   1.000
_cell.length_c   1.000
_cell.angle_alpha   90.00
_cell.angle_beta   90.00
_cell.angle_gamma   90.00
#
_symmetry.space_group_name_H-M   'P 1'
#
loop_
_entity.id
_entity.type
_entity.pdbx_description
1 polymer ?
#
loop_
_entity_poly.entity_id
_entity_poly.type
_entity_poly.pdbx_seq_one_letter_code
_entity_poly.pdbx_strand_id
1 'polypeptide(L)'
;YMWGAAAMFPDEAQTIRNGYTPGPMATDEGFNGLTGSGTANIYHGMDFANGKITQDFFGDGSPNLNQWGKYYKIIRKCNSILQNLDRPKDLTNSERLRLEGYTRFIRAFAYYNLLVDYGPAILLGDEVVNTNEPIEYYDRPRATYDETMNYTCEEFEKAARLLPSPQDVSTLDFGRPTKGAALGLVARLRLIHASPLFNGGPVASS
;
A
#
# COMPACT_ATOMS: atom_id res chain seq x y z
N TYR A 1 -13.49 7.53 9.45
CA TYR A 1 -12.09 7.25 9.79
C TYR A 1 -11.44 6.25 8.81
N MET A 2 -12.11 5.14 8.45
CA MET A 2 -11.63 4.13 7.50
C MET A 2 -11.34 4.71 6.11
N TRP A 3 -12.29 5.43 5.50
CA TRP A 3 -12.07 6.08 4.20
C TRP A 3 -10.97 7.13 4.24
N GLY A 4 -10.75 7.77 5.40
CA GLY A 4 -9.59 8.64 5.59
C GLY A 4 -8.25 7.90 5.63
N ALA A 5 -8.22 6.60 5.93
CA ALA A 5 -7.03 5.77 5.75
C ALA A 5 -6.83 5.42 4.26
N ALA A 6 -7.90 5.03 3.57
CA ALA A 6 -7.87 4.74 2.13
C ALA A 6 -7.44 5.96 1.29
N ALA A 7 -7.91 7.17 1.64
CA ALA A 7 -7.54 8.41 0.95
C ALA A 7 -6.07 8.83 1.13
N MET A 8 -5.30 8.13 1.97
CA MET A 8 -3.87 8.39 2.13
C MET A 8 -3.00 7.68 1.09
N PHE A 9 -3.54 6.69 0.35
CA PHE A 9 -2.79 6.09 -0.74
C PHE A 9 -2.48 7.12 -1.83
N PRO A 10 -1.33 7.00 -2.50
CA PRO A 10 -1.04 7.83 -3.65
C PRO A 10 -2.09 7.62 -4.75
N ASP A 11 -2.46 8.67 -5.42
CA ASP A 11 -3.31 8.61 -6.60
C ASP A 11 -2.42 8.49 -7.84
N GLU A 12 -2.19 7.27 -8.28
CA GLU A 12 -1.35 6.95 -9.43
C GLU A 12 -1.91 7.49 -10.76
N ALA A 13 -3.19 7.85 -10.80
CA ALA A 13 -3.80 8.46 -11.97
C ALA A 13 -3.52 9.97 -12.07
N GLN A 14 -3.06 10.60 -11.01
CA GLN A 14 -2.71 12.03 -11.03
C GLN A 14 -1.29 12.27 -11.56
N THR A 15 -1.09 12.00 -12.83
CA THR A 15 0.21 12.10 -13.52
C THR A 15 0.77 13.52 -13.56
N ILE A 16 -0.07 14.55 -13.44
CA ILE A 16 0.31 15.93 -13.71
C ILE A 16 0.41 16.79 -12.45
N ARG A 17 -0.36 16.50 -11.41
CA ARG A 17 -0.51 17.44 -10.29
C ARG A 17 0.42 17.23 -9.10
N ASN A 18 0.93 16.02 -8.88
CA ASN A 18 1.67 15.71 -7.66
C ASN A 18 3.04 15.04 -7.87
N GLY A 19 3.56 15.03 -9.08
CA GLY A 19 4.87 14.46 -9.38
C GLY A 19 4.98 12.95 -9.11
N TYR A 20 3.87 12.24 -9.15
CA TYR A 20 3.75 10.93 -8.53
C TYR A 20 3.89 9.75 -9.45
N THR A 21 4.01 9.92 -10.73
CA THR A 21 3.94 8.75 -11.60
C THR A 21 5.29 8.45 -12.22
N PRO A 22 6.17 7.72 -11.50
CA PRO A 22 7.34 7.18 -12.15
C PRO A 22 6.95 6.18 -13.25
N GLY A 23 5.83 5.42 -13.10
CA GLY A 23 5.44 4.39 -14.04
C GLY A 23 5.48 4.84 -15.51
N PRO A 24 4.40 5.38 -16.09
CA PRO A 24 4.36 5.75 -17.51
C PRO A 24 5.37 6.83 -17.90
N MET A 25 5.70 7.74 -16.98
CA MET A 25 6.64 8.85 -17.25
C MET A 25 8.11 8.47 -17.09
N ALA A 26 8.40 7.32 -16.50
CA ALA A 26 9.74 6.76 -16.36
C ALA A 26 10.07 5.71 -17.43
N THR A 27 9.11 5.40 -18.29
CA THR A 27 9.23 4.41 -19.37
C THR A 27 9.02 5.08 -20.73
N ASP A 28 9.05 4.32 -21.77
CA ASP A 28 8.75 4.75 -23.15
C ASP A 28 7.23 4.88 -23.43
N GLU A 29 6.37 4.54 -22.46
CA GLU A 29 4.91 4.67 -22.60
C GLU A 29 4.42 6.12 -22.57
N GLY A 30 5.17 7.02 -21.93
CA GLY A 30 4.78 8.42 -21.80
C GLY A 30 5.96 9.36 -21.66
N PHE A 31 5.79 10.58 -22.14
CA PHE A 31 6.76 11.65 -22.03
C PHE A 31 6.12 12.93 -21.50
N ASN A 32 6.64 13.46 -20.42
CA ASN A 32 6.22 14.76 -19.92
C ASN A 32 7.17 15.85 -20.45
N GLY A 33 6.70 16.61 -21.43
CA GLY A 33 7.46 17.72 -22.02
C GLY A 33 7.51 19.00 -21.18
N LEU A 34 6.90 19.02 -20.01
CA LEU A 34 6.90 20.18 -19.12
C LEU A 34 8.22 20.21 -18.34
N THR A 35 9.16 21.02 -18.79
CA THR A 35 10.39 21.35 -18.08
C THR A 35 10.23 22.72 -17.46
N GLY A 36 9.99 22.83 -16.18
CA GLY A 36 9.81 24.13 -15.53
C GLY A 36 10.35 24.16 -14.10
N SER A 37 11.15 25.17 -13.84
CA SER A 37 11.89 25.38 -12.59
C SER A 37 11.08 26.00 -11.44
N GLY A 38 9.75 26.09 -11.54
CA GLY A 38 8.96 26.91 -10.63
C GLY A 38 8.10 26.20 -9.59
N THR A 39 7.84 24.91 -9.75
CA THR A 39 7.07 24.11 -8.78
C THR A 39 7.70 22.73 -8.70
N ALA A 40 8.66 22.61 -7.84
CA ALA A 40 9.64 21.53 -7.72
C ALA A 40 9.10 20.09 -7.67
N ASN A 41 7.80 19.88 -7.63
CA ASN A 41 7.20 18.58 -7.35
C ASN A 41 6.40 17.97 -8.52
N ILE A 42 6.40 18.58 -9.71
CA ILE A 42 5.50 18.17 -10.79
C ILE A 42 6.19 17.31 -11.87
N TYR A 43 7.53 17.23 -11.89
CA TYR A 43 8.28 16.75 -13.07
C TYR A 43 9.24 15.58 -12.82
N HIS A 44 9.06 14.83 -11.76
CA HIS A 44 9.96 13.74 -11.40
C HIS A 44 10.01 12.58 -12.43
N GLY A 45 9.02 12.43 -13.29
CA GLY A 45 9.07 11.43 -14.36
C GLY A 45 10.28 11.57 -15.26
N MET A 46 10.66 12.81 -15.62
CA MET A 46 11.88 13.08 -16.41
C MET A 46 13.15 12.77 -15.62
N ASP A 47 13.15 12.97 -14.31
CA ASP A 47 14.30 12.66 -13.47
C ASP A 47 14.52 11.15 -13.36
N PHE A 48 13.46 10.34 -13.34
CA PHE A 48 13.56 8.89 -13.48
C PHE A 48 14.14 8.49 -14.84
N ALA A 49 13.60 9.00 -15.94
CA ALA A 49 14.06 8.70 -17.28
C ALA A 49 15.52 9.11 -17.52
N ASN A 50 15.98 10.20 -16.88
CA ASN A 50 17.34 10.70 -16.98
C ASN A 50 18.32 10.08 -15.94
N GLY A 51 17.88 9.11 -15.15
CA GLY A 51 18.70 8.44 -14.14
C GLY A 51 19.14 9.35 -12.98
N LYS A 52 18.43 10.46 -12.74
CA LYS A 52 18.74 11.39 -11.65
C LYS A 52 18.21 10.97 -10.29
N ILE A 53 17.33 9.96 -10.26
CA ILE A 53 16.74 9.47 -9.03
C ILE A 53 17.74 8.52 -8.36
N THR A 54 18.27 8.96 -7.24
CA THR A 54 19.16 8.19 -6.37
C THR A 54 18.46 7.85 -5.08
N GLN A 55 19.09 7.03 -4.24
CA GLN A 55 18.58 6.72 -2.90
C GLN A 55 18.36 7.99 -2.07
N ASP A 56 19.22 9.00 -2.21
CA ASP A 56 19.12 10.26 -1.48
C ASP A 56 17.97 11.14 -1.96
N PHE A 57 17.48 10.91 -3.19
CA PHE A 57 16.33 11.65 -3.73
C PHE A 57 15.03 11.40 -2.93
N PHE A 58 14.90 10.25 -2.32
CA PHE A 58 13.78 9.89 -1.47
C PHE A 58 13.89 10.43 -0.03
N GLY A 59 14.96 11.16 0.27
CA GLY A 59 15.15 11.86 1.54
C GLY A 59 14.20 13.05 1.72
N ASP A 60 14.56 13.96 2.60
CA ASP A 60 13.70 15.03 3.14
C ASP A 60 13.07 16.00 2.13
N GLY A 61 13.51 16.00 0.89
CA GLY A 61 13.09 16.97 -0.13
C GLY A 61 11.88 16.56 -0.98
N SER A 62 11.46 15.29 -0.95
CA SER A 62 10.38 14.81 -1.81
C SER A 62 9.33 14.00 -1.03
N PRO A 63 8.49 14.66 -0.23
CA PRO A 63 7.49 14.00 0.63
C PRO A 63 6.50 13.14 -0.14
N ASN A 64 6.45 13.30 -1.45
CA ASN A 64 5.52 12.59 -2.30
C ASN A 64 6.06 11.24 -2.78
N LEU A 65 7.35 11.04 -2.92
CA LEU A 65 7.94 9.77 -3.36
C LEU A 65 8.24 8.83 -2.19
N ASN A 66 8.51 9.35 -1.01
CA ASN A 66 8.68 8.54 0.19
C ASN A 66 7.32 8.21 0.83
N GLN A 67 6.80 7.03 0.53
CA GLN A 67 5.52 6.55 1.04
C GLN A 67 5.65 5.65 2.28
N TRP A 68 6.86 5.26 2.69
CA TRP A 68 7.09 4.35 3.81
C TRP A 68 6.30 4.75 5.05
N GLY A 69 6.51 5.96 5.53
CA GLY A 69 5.82 6.46 6.72
C GLY A 69 4.30 6.61 6.54
N LYS A 70 3.82 6.87 5.31
CA LYS A 70 2.39 6.92 5.02
C LYS A 70 1.74 5.56 5.14
N TYR A 71 2.35 4.51 4.58
CA TYR A 71 1.81 3.15 4.66
C TYR A 71 1.71 2.68 6.11
N TYR A 72 2.69 2.96 6.96
CA TYR A 72 2.60 2.65 8.39
C TYR A 72 1.54 3.47 9.13
N LYS A 73 1.29 4.73 8.74
CA LYS A 73 0.15 5.51 9.25
C LYS A 73 -1.20 4.89 8.85
N ILE A 74 -1.31 4.36 7.63
CA ILE A 74 -2.50 3.62 7.17
C ILE A 74 -2.68 2.36 8.01
N ILE A 75 -1.64 1.55 8.16
CA ILE A 75 -1.65 0.31 8.96
C ILE A 75 -2.08 0.60 10.39
N ARG A 76 -1.50 1.61 11.05
CA ARG A 76 -1.88 2.02 12.40
C ARG A 76 -3.35 2.42 12.49
N LYS A 77 -3.87 3.18 11.52
CA LYS A 77 -5.30 3.53 11.47
C LYS A 77 -6.18 2.29 11.32
N CYS A 78 -5.80 1.35 10.46
CA CYS A 78 -6.52 0.09 10.30
C CYS A 78 -6.52 -0.74 11.58
N ASN A 79 -5.37 -0.88 12.25
CA ASN A 79 -5.27 -1.59 13.51
C ASN A 79 -6.15 -0.94 14.60
N SER A 80 -6.17 0.39 14.66
CA SER A 80 -7.04 1.12 15.58
C SER A 80 -8.53 0.86 15.30
N ILE A 81 -8.95 0.73 14.03
CA ILE A 81 -10.32 0.37 13.68
C ILE A 81 -10.61 -1.06 14.11
N LEU A 82 -9.75 -2.01 13.74
CA LEU A 82 -9.94 -3.43 14.04
C LEU A 82 -10.06 -3.70 15.55
N GLN A 83 -9.28 -3.02 16.37
CA GLN A 83 -9.36 -3.13 17.84
C GLN A 83 -10.64 -2.50 18.42
N ASN A 84 -11.33 -1.66 17.68
CA ASN A 84 -12.50 -0.92 18.17
C ASN A 84 -13.78 -1.24 17.38
N LEU A 85 -13.83 -2.34 16.64
CA LEU A 85 -15.00 -2.75 15.84
C LEU A 85 -16.28 -2.92 16.67
N ASP A 86 -16.15 -3.27 17.94
CA ASP A 86 -17.29 -3.51 18.84
C ASP A 86 -17.79 -2.26 19.58
N ARG A 87 -17.08 -1.13 19.48
CA ARG A 87 -17.46 0.12 20.15
C ARG A 87 -18.71 0.80 19.58
N PRO A 88 -18.88 0.91 18.25
CA PRO A 88 -20.10 1.48 17.69
C PRO A 88 -21.31 0.60 17.98
N LYS A 89 -22.31 1.16 18.68
CA LYS A 89 -23.53 0.42 19.08
C LYS A 89 -24.63 0.47 18.02
N ASP A 90 -24.50 1.35 17.06
CA ASP A 90 -25.43 1.61 15.97
C ASP A 90 -25.18 0.78 14.71
N LEU A 91 -24.08 0.04 14.65
CA LEU A 91 -23.78 -0.84 13.53
C LEU A 91 -24.48 -2.20 13.69
N THR A 92 -25.13 -2.64 12.63
CA THR A 92 -25.58 -4.02 12.50
C THR A 92 -24.39 -4.98 12.39
N ASN A 93 -24.61 -6.26 12.69
CA ASN A 93 -23.54 -7.27 12.54
C ASN A 93 -23.00 -7.35 11.11
N SER A 94 -23.87 -7.22 10.10
CA SER A 94 -23.48 -7.22 8.68
C SER A 94 -22.59 -6.02 8.33
N GLU A 95 -22.92 -4.82 8.82
CA GLU A 95 -22.12 -3.62 8.60
C GLU A 95 -20.77 -3.73 9.30
N ARG A 96 -20.73 -4.30 10.51
CA ARG A 96 -19.46 -4.54 11.23
C ARG A 96 -18.54 -5.49 10.49
N LEU A 97 -19.05 -6.62 9.99
CA LEU A 97 -18.28 -7.57 9.18
C LEU A 97 -17.77 -6.92 7.88
N ARG A 98 -18.61 -6.10 7.25
CA ARG A 98 -18.22 -5.34 6.05
C ARG A 98 -17.14 -4.31 6.35
N LEU A 99 -17.28 -3.58 7.47
CA LEU A 99 -16.25 -2.63 7.93
C LEU A 99 -14.92 -3.33 8.21
N GLU A 100 -14.95 -4.49 8.86
CA GLU A 100 -13.78 -5.32 9.07
C GLU A 100 -13.14 -5.72 7.74
N GLY A 101 -13.92 -6.23 6.80
CA GLY A 101 -13.45 -6.64 5.48
C GLY A 101 -12.74 -5.52 4.72
N TYR A 102 -13.35 -4.34 4.67
CA TYR A 102 -12.72 -3.17 4.05
C TYR A 102 -11.44 -2.74 4.78
N THR A 103 -11.45 -2.75 6.10
CA THR A 103 -10.30 -2.34 6.90
C THR A 103 -9.12 -3.29 6.71
N ARG A 104 -9.37 -4.60 6.68
CA ARG A 104 -8.33 -5.62 6.38
C ARG A 104 -7.80 -5.47 4.96
N PHE A 105 -8.67 -5.20 3.99
CA PHE A 105 -8.24 -4.94 2.61
C PHE A 105 -7.30 -3.72 2.53
N ILE A 106 -7.67 -2.60 3.15
CA ILE A 106 -6.86 -1.38 3.17
C ILE A 106 -5.50 -1.64 3.83
N ARG A 107 -5.47 -2.39 4.95
CA ARG A 107 -4.23 -2.79 5.62
C ARG A 107 -3.36 -3.67 4.73
N ALA A 108 -3.95 -4.70 4.15
CA ALA A 108 -3.25 -5.60 3.24
C ALA A 108 -2.69 -4.85 2.03
N PHE A 109 -3.44 -3.88 1.50
CA PHE A 109 -2.98 -3.05 0.38
C PHE A 109 -1.81 -2.13 0.76
N ALA A 110 -1.76 -1.65 2.00
CA ALA A 110 -0.59 -0.92 2.50
C ALA A 110 0.66 -1.82 2.58
N TYR A 111 0.52 -3.06 3.08
CA TYR A 111 1.62 -4.03 3.07
C TYR A 111 2.01 -4.47 1.67
N TYR A 112 1.05 -4.61 0.76
CA TYR A 112 1.31 -4.87 -0.66
C TYR A 112 2.22 -3.80 -1.26
N ASN A 113 1.89 -2.53 -1.06
CA ASN A 113 2.71 -1.43 -1.59
C ASN A 113 4.09 -1.37 -0.89
N LEU A 114 4.16 -1.60 0.43
CA LEU A 114 5.45 -1.70 1.12
C LEU A 114 6.33 -2.79 0.49
N LEU A 115 5.76 -3.97 0.21
CA LEU A 115 6.51 -5.08 -0.37
C LEU A 115 6.96 -4.80 -1.81
N VAL A 116 6.11 -4.16 -2.62
CA VAL A 116 6.41 -3.84 -4.03
C VAL A 116 7.42 -2.71 -4.13
N ASP A 117 7.27 -1.65 -3.32
CA ASP A 117 8.08 -0.44 -3.43
C ASP A 117 9.39 -0.52 -2.64
N TYR A 118 9.40 -1.25 -1.50
CA TYR A 118 10.51 -1.23 -0.54
C TYR A 118 11.03 -2.62 -0.15
N GLY A 119 10.42 -3.70 -0.67
CA GLY A 119 10.74 -5.06 -0.27
C GLY A 119 10.19 -5.43 1.11
N PRO A 120 10.91 -6.24 1.91
CA PRO A 120 10.43 -6.71 3.21
C PRO A 120 9.98 -5.58 4.14
N ALA A 121 8.88 -5.81 4.88
CA ALA A 121 8.27 -4.84 5.77
C ALA A 121 8.42 -5.22 7.25
N ILE A 122 8.19 -4.27 8.15
CA ILE A 122 8.02 -4.53 9.59
C ILE A 122 6.56 -4.96 9.80
N LEU A 123 6.36 -6.20 10.21
CA LEU A 123 5.01 -6.73 10.46
C LEU A 123 4.53 -6.33 11.87
N LEU A 124 3.48 -5.53 11.92
CA LEU A 124 2.89 -5.05 13.18
C LEU A 124 1.72 -5.92 13.66
N GLY A 125 1.23 -6.86 12.83
CA GLY A 125 0.04 -7.63 13.16
C GLY A 125 -1.16 -6.71 13.44
N ASP A 126 -1.83 -6.95 14.56
CA ASP A 126 -2.97 -6.13 15.02
C ASP A 126 -2.55 -5.05 16.04
N GLU A 127 -1.26 -4.84 16.25
CA GLU A 127 -0.76 -3.86 17.22
C GLU A 127 -1.04 -2.42 16.76
N VAL A 128 -1.62 -1.62 17.64
CA VAL A 128 -1.67 -0.15 17.50
C VAL A 128 -0.42 0.44 18.13
N VAL A 129 0.58 0.70 17.30
CA VAL A 129 1.85 1.29 17.77
C VAL A 129 1.60 2.59 18.51
N ASN A 130 2.08 2.69 19.73
CA ASN A 130 2.01 3.90 20.53
C ASN A 130 2.95 4.97 19.94
N THR A 131 2.56 6.24 19.99
CA THR A 131 3.34 7.36 19.41
C THR A 131 4.21 8.10 20.42
N ASN A 132 4.15 7.73 21.71
CA ASN A 132 4.82 8.43 22.80
C ASN A 132 5.88 7.55 23.51
N GLU A 133 6.36 6.52 22.82
CA GLU A 133 7.38 5.63 23.35
C GLU A 133 8.80 6.11 23.02
N PRO A 134 9.82 5.67 23.76
CA PRO A 134 11.22 5.90 23.43
C PRO A 134 11.59 5.37 22.04
N ILE A 135 12.66 5.89 21.43
CA ILE A 135 13.05 5.55 20.05
C ILE A 135 13.34 4.06 19.89
N GLU A 136 13.85 3.42 20.91
CA GLU A 136 14.18 1.99 20.92
C GLU A 136 12.94 1.10 20.74
N TYR A 137 11.77 1.56 21.13
CA TYR A 137 10.50 0.86 20.89
C TYR A 137 10.16 0.73 19.40
N TYR A 138 10.63 1.68 18.58
CA TYR A 138 10.36 1.70 17.14
C TYR A 138 11.46 1.01 16.34
N ASP A 139 12.58 0.66 16.96
CA ASP A 139 13.67 -0.06 16.32
C ASP A 139 13.30 -1.55 16.21
N ARG A 140 12.60 -1.88 15.11
CA ARG A 140 12.10 -3.22 14.83
C ARG A 140 12.70 -3.74 13.53
N PRO A 141 13.18 -5.00 13.52
CA PRO A 141 13.69 -5.60 12.29
C PRO A 141 12.57 -5.77 11.26
N ARG A 142 12.93 -5.70 10.00
CA ARG A 142 12.03 -6.12 8.91
C ARG A 142 11.89 -7.65 8.95
N ALA A 143 10.72 -8.14 8.62
CA ALA A 143 10.50 -9.56 8.35
C ALA A 143 11.25 -9.97 7.06
N THR A 144 11.26 -11.25 6.75
CA THR A 144 11.73 -11.72 5.45
C THR A 144 10.73 -11.38 4.34
N TYR A 145 11.17 -11.49 3.08
CA TYR A 145 10.27 -11.31 1.94
C TYR A 145 9.11 -12.29 1.99
N ASP A 146 9.39 -13.57 2.25
CA ASP A 146 8.40 -14.63 2.33
C ASP A 146 7.38 -14.39 3.45
N GLU A 147 7.84 -14.01 4.63
CA GLU A 147 6.96 -13.69 5.75
C GLU A 147 6.05 -12.49 5.41
N THR A 148 6.61 -11.45 4.79
CA THR A 148 5.84 -10.26 4.40
C THR A 148 4.81 -10.61 3.33
N MET A 149 5.19 -11.39 2.33
CA MET A 149 4.31 -11.84 1.25
C MET A 149 3.18 -12.71 1.79
N ASN A 150 3.50 -13.72 2.60
CA ASN A 150 2.52 -14.64 3.18
C ASN A 150 1.53 -13.88 4.08
N TYR A 151 2.02 -13.03 4.97
CA TYR A 151 1.17 -12.18 5.82
C TYR A 151 0.20 -11.32 5.00
N THR A 152 0.71 -10.69 3.93
CA THR A 152 -0.08 -9.84 3.06
C THR A 152 -1.17 -10.62 2.33
N CYS A 153 -0.83 -11.81 1.81
CA CYS A 153 -1.80 -12.73 1.19
C CYS A 153 -2.88 -13.16 2.18
N GLU A 154 -2.50 -13.56 3.39
CA GLU A 154 -3.45 -13.97 4.43
C GLU A 154 -4.42 -12.85 4.80
N GLU A 155 -3.96 -11.61 4.92
CA GLU A 155 -4.81 -10.46 5.22
C GLU A 155 -5.80 -10.17 4.07
N PHE A 156 -5.36 -10.28 2.80
CA PHE A 156 -6.29 -10.20 1.67
C PHE A 156 -7.30 -11.35 1.66
N GLU A 157 -6.89 -12.57 1.99
CA GLU A 157 -7.79 -13.73 2.07
C GLU A 157 -8.81 -13.58 3.21
N LYS A 158 -8.40 -13.05 4.38
CA LYS A 158 -9.32 -12.68 5.47
C LYS A 158 -10.31 -11.62 5.01
N ALA A 159 -9.84 -10.58 4.32
CA ALA A 159 -10.72 -9.56 3.74
C ALA A 159 -11.69 -10.16 2.72
N ALA A 160 -11.24 -11.04 1.83
CA ALA A 160 -12.06 -11.67 0.79
C ALA A 160 -13.24 -12.49 1.35
N ARG A 161 -13.10 -13.04 2.55
CA ARG A 161 -14.19 -13.79 3.22
C ARG A 161 -15.32 -12.87 3.71
N LEU A 162 -15.03 -11.59 3.94
CA LEU A 162 -15.93 -10.60 4.50
C LEU A 162 -16.46 -9.61 3.47
N LEU A 163 -15.77 -9.50 2.33
CA LEU A 163 -16.12 -8.57 1.26
C LEU A 163 -17.18 -9.15 0.33
N PRO A 164 -18.04 -8.28 -0.24
CA PRO A 164 -19.07 -8.71 -1.18
C PRO A 164 -18.43 -9.24 -2.47
N SER A 165 -19.12 -10.19 -3.12
CA SER A 165 -18.81 -10.56 -4.49
C SER A 165 -19.12 -9.40 -5.46
N PRO A 166 -18.46 -9.30 -6.61
CA PRO A 166 -18.69 -8.19 -7.54
C PRO A 166 -20.17 -8.05 -7.98
N GLN A 167 -20.91 -9.16 -8.02
CA GLN A 167 -22.33 -9.20 -8.39
C GLN A 167 -23.23 -8.63 -7.30
N ASP A 168 -22.77 -8.63 -6.04
CA ASP A 168 -23.54 -8.22 -4.86
C ASP A 168 -23.25 -6.76 -4.47
N VAL A 169 -22.45 -6.07 -5.26
CA VAL A 169 -22.11 -4.66 -5.00
C VAL A 169 -23.24 -3.76 -5.48
N SER A 170 -23.78 -2.94 -4.58
CA SER A 170 -24.77 -1.92 -4.94
C SER A 170 -24.13 -0.81 -5.79
N THR A 171 -24.94 -0.10 -6.56
CA THR A 171 -24.46 1.06 -7.35
C THR A 171 -23.85 2.15 -6.48
N LEU A 172 -24.28 2.28 -5.22
CA LEU A 172 -23.73 3.23 -4.25
C LEU A 172 -22.35 2.81 -3.71
N ASP A 173 -22.03 1.52 -3.80
CA ASP A 173 -20.76 0.95 -3.34
C ASP A 173 -19.78 0.69 -4.51
N PHE A 174 -20.13 1.12 -5.71
CA PHE A 174 -19.28 0.97 -6.88
C PHE A 174 -17.90 1.61 -6.65
N GLY A 175 -16.82 0.90 -7.02
CA GLY A 175 -15.45 1.35 -6.77
C GLY A 175 -14.86 0.95 -5.41
N ARG A 176 -15.68 0.38 -4.50
CA ARG A 176 -15.16 -0.18 -3.24
C ARG A 176 -14.52 -1.56 -3.46
N PRO A 177 -13.58 -1.98 -2.59
CA PRO A 177 -12.97 -3.30 -2.67
C PRO A 177 -13.99 -4.43 -2.65
N THR A 178 -13.78 -5.43 -3.48
CA THR A 178 -14.59 -6.64 -3.56
C THR A 178 -13.78 -7.88 -3.23
N LYS A 179 -14.44 -9.01 -3.00
CA LYS A 179 -13.81 -10.32 -2.87
C LYS A 179 -12.88 -10.61 -4.07
N GLY A 180 -13.33 -10.31 -5.29
CA GLY A 180 -12.54 -10.50 -6.51
C GLY A 180 -11.28 -9.65 -6.53
N ALA A 181 -11.37 -8.39 -6.09
CA ALA A 181 -10.21 -7.50 -6.00
C ALA A 181 -9.16 -8.04 -5.02
N ALA A 182 -9.59 -8.51 -3.83
CA ALA A 182 -8.67 -9.08 -2.85
C ALA A 182 -7.96 -10.33 -3.38
N LEU A 183 -8.71 -11.28 -3.96
CA LEU A 183 -8.14 -12.51 -4.51
C LEU A 183 -7.25 -12.26 -5.74
N GLY A 184 -7.58 -11.25 -6.56
CA GLY A 184 -6.73 -10.82 -7.68
C GLY A 184 -5.37 -10.32 -7.21
N LEU A 185 -5.32 -9.57 -6.10
CA LEU A 185 -4.05 -9.11 -5.50
C LEU A 185 -3.26 -10.27 -4.88
N VAL A 186 -3.91 -11.26 -4.26
CA VAL A 186 -3.24 -12.49 -3.81
C VAL A 186 -2.60 -13.22 -5.00
N ALA A 187 -3.34 -13.41 -6.08
CA ALA A 187 -2.81 -14.08 -7.28
C ALA A 187 -1.61 -13.32 -7.86
N ARG A 188 -1.69 -11.97 -7.93
CA ARG A 188 -0.60 -11.14 -8.41
C ARG A 188 0.64 -11.25 -7.52
N LEU A 189 0.50 -11.20 -6.20
CA LEU A 189 1.63 -11.36 -5.27
C LEU A 189 2.30 -12.72 -5.42
N ARG A 190 1.50 -13.79 -5.48
CA ARG A 190 2.02 -15.15 -5.65
C ARG A 190 2.74 -15.32 -6.99
N LEU A 191 2.24 -14.67 -8.05
CA LEU A 191 2.91 -14.68 -9.35
C LEU A 191 4.25 -13.93 -9.32
N ILE A 192 4.30 -12.77 -8.68
CA ILE A 192 5.55 -12.02 -8.49
C ILE A 192 6.55 -12.86 -7.70
N HIS A 193 6.11 -13.45 -6.59
CA HIS A 193 6.95 -14.32 -5.76
C HIS A 193 7.45 -15.56 -6.50
N ALA A 194 6.65 -16.13 -7.40
CA ALA A 194 7.05 -17.26 -8.24
C ALA A 194 8.03 -16.88 -9.37
N SER A 195 8.33 -15.59 -9.54
CA SER A 195 9.27 -15.14 -10.57
C SER A 195 10.71 -15.59 -10.29
N PRO A 196 11.58 -15.72 -11.31
CA PRO A 196 12.98 -16.07 -11.12
C PRO A 196 13.76 -15.14 -10.19
N LEU A 197 13.31 -13.90 -10.04
CA LEU A 197 13.90 -12.92 -9.13
C LEU A 197 13.93 -13.42 -7.67
N PHE A 198 12.87 -14.14 -7.25
CA PHE A 198 12.70 -14.61 -5.88
C PHE A 198 12.89 -16.14 -5.73
N ASN A 199 12.92 -16.89 -6.84
CA ASN A 199 12.99 -18.35 -6.86
C ASN A 199 14.23 -18.90 -7.60
N GLY A 200 15.41 -18.43 -7.22
CA GLY A 200 16.66 -19.04 -7.69
C GLY A 200 17.05 -18.66 -9.11
N GLY A 201 16.56 -17.54 -9.64
CA GLY A 201 17.14 -16.94 -10.82
C GLY A 201 18.57 -16.43 -10.56
N PRO A 202 19.37 -16.15 -11.60
CA PRO A 202 20.76 -15.74 -11.45
C PRO A 202 20.98 -14.48 -10.60
N VAL A 203 19.93 -13.72 -10.30
CA VAL A 203 19.95 -12.53 -9.44
C VAL A 203 19.69 -12.88 -7.96
N ALA A 204 19.08 -14.01 -7.67
CA ALA A 204 18.78 -14.42 -6.29
C ALA A 204 19.97 -15.07 -5.56
N SER A 205 21.05 -15.33 -6.28
CA SER A 205 22.28 -15.96 -5.76
C SER A 205 23.45 -14.98 -5.58
N SER A 206 23.24 -13.70 -5.81
CA SER A 206 24.18 -12.61 -5.57
C SER A 206 23.73 -11.80 -4.36
#